data_eb32a8b74b3edb44f98cc6a4d89d7064
#
_entry.id   eb32a8b74b3edb44f98cc6a4d89d7064
#
_cell.length_a   1.000
_cell.length_b   1.000
_cell.length_c   1.000
_cell.angle_alpha   90.00
_cell.angle_beta   90.00
_cell.angle_gamma   90.00
#
_symmetry.space_group_name_H-M   'P 1'
#
loop_
_entity.id
_entity.type
_entity.pdbx_description
1 polymer ?
#
loop_
_entity_poly.entity_id
_entity_poly.type
_entity_poly.pdbx_seq_one_letter_code
_entity_poly.pdbx_strand_id
1 'polypeptide(L)'
;GQIKTQDSPEKWREVGSLVSQNELEALGSILGHSKTQLFRATMKLADRHVVQKRAHWRAILPHAVANRLVSSVLESVPVETLRTTFEAPGNSRLLMSFAHRLGLMHDHSVAREIVESWLQPGGVLGSISSLDENGSRILSYVGSVAPDTLLDRIETELVQNNFQCLESRHNPLRV
;
A
#
# COMPACT_ATOMS: atom_id res chain seq x y z
N GLY A 1 -8.90 4.18 -0.64
CA GLY A 1 -8.19 3.66 -1.79
C GLY A 1 -9.12 3.44 -2.97
N GLN A 2 -8.64 3.69 -4.14
CA GLN A 2 -9.37 3.46 -5.39
C GLN A 2 -8.77 2.22 -6.06
N ILE A 3 -9.64 1.36 -6.60
CA ILE A 3 -9.24 0.15 -7.32
C ILE A 3 -9.54 0.33 -8.80
N LYS A 4 -8.59 -0.01 -9.65
CA LYS A 4 -8.74 -0.02 -11.10
C LYS A 4 -9.48 -1.29 -11.52
N THR A 5 -10.66 -1.14 -12.13
CA THR A 5 -11.54 -2.27 -12.46
C THR A 5 -11.63 -2.60 -13.95
N GLN A 6 -11.12 -1.72 -14.80
CA GLN A 6 -11.17 -1.91 -16.24
C GLN A 6 -9.87 -1.40 -16.89
N ASP A 7 -9.24 -2.27 -17.63
CA ASP A 7 -8.07 -1.94 -18.42
C ASP A 7 -8.51 -1.56 -19.83
N SER A 8 -8.12 -0.36 -20.25
CA SER A 8 -8.31 0.07 -21.63
C SER A 8 -7.27 -0.65 -22.50
N PRO A 9 -7.66 -1.36 -23.56
CA PRO A 9 -6.73 -2.10 -24.43
C PRO A 9 -5.62 -1.25 -25.04
N GLU A 10 -5.82 0.05 -25.17
CA GLU A 10 -4.85 0.97 -25.77
C GLU A 10 -3.68 1.32 -24.84
N LYS A 11 -3.92 1.42 -23.53
CA LYS A 11 -2.84 1.72 -22.54
C LYS A 11 -1.85 0.57 -22.32
N TRP A 12 -2.24 -0.66 -22.66
CA TRP A 12 -1.37 -1.84 -22.56
C TRP A 12 -0.24 -1.87 -23.59
N ARG A 13 -0.39 -1.14 -24.69
CA ARG A 13 0.62 -1.08 -25.78
C ARG A 13 1.74 -0.10 -25.49
N GLU A 14 1.51 0.90 -24.63
CA GLU A 14 2.49 1.96 -24.37
C GLU A 14 3.42 1.67 -23.19
N VAL A 15 3.01 0.80 -22.25
CA VAL A 15 3.86 0.37 -21.13
C VAL A 15 4.43 -1.00 -21.47
N GLY A 16 5.62 -1.01 -22.01
CA GLY A 16 6.30 -2.22 -22.46
C GLY A 16 6.23 -3.36 -21.43
N SER A 17 5.70 -4.47 -21.90
CA SER A 17 5.96 -5.88 -21.56
C SER A 17 6.34 -6.27 -20.11
N LEU A 18 5.83 -5.65 -19.10
CA LEU A 18 5.81 -6.23 -17.75
C LEU A 18 4.36 -6.47 -17.40
N VAL A 19 4.05 -7.73 -17.15
CA VAL A 19 2.76 -8.23 -16.71
C VAL A 19 2.27 -7.36 -15.55
N SER A 20 1.53 -6.30 -15.86
CA SER A 20 0.80 -5.57 -14.85
C SER A 20 -0.30 -6.52 -14.40
N GLN A 21 -0.07 -7.19 -13.30
CA GLN A 21 -1.14 -7.94 -12.64
C GLN A 21 -2.30 -6.98 -12.49
N ASN A 22 -3.45 -7.38 -13.02
CA ASN A 22 -4.66 -6.60 -12.85
C ASN A 22 -4.95 -6.50 -11.36
N GLU A 23 -5.11 -5.28 -10.84
CA GLU A 23 -5.34 -5.02 -9.41
C GLU A 23 -6.48 -5.85 -8.82
N LEU A 24 -7.54 -6.11 -9.60
CA LEU A 24 -8.62 -7.00 -9.18
C LEU A 24 -8.19 -8.45 -9.02
N GLU A 25 -7.23 -8.90 -9.83
CA GLU A 25 -6.69 -10.25 -9.72
C GLU A 25 -5.81 -10.38 -8.48
N ALA A 26 -4.93 -9.43 -8.25
CA ALA A 26 -4.10 -9.35 -7.04
C ALA A 26 -4.94 -9.30 -5.76
N LEU A 27 -5.97 -8.46 -5.72
CA LEU A 27 -6.89 -8.38 -4.59
C LEU A 27 -7.78 -9.62 -4.45
N GLY A 28 -8.18 -10.22 -5.57
CA GLY A 28 -8.96 -11.45 -5.58
C GLY A 28 -8.19 -12.61 -4.98
N SER A 29 -6.88 -12.72 -5.28
CA SER A 29 -6.03 -13.79 -4.75
C SER A 29 -5.92 -13.76 -3.22
N ILE A 30 -5.89 -12.57 -2.61
CA ILE A 30 -5.88 -12.40 -1.15
C ILE A 30 -7.11 -13.06 -0.51
N LEU A 31 -8.26 -12.95 -1.15
CA LEU A 31 -9.56 -13.42 -0.64
C LEU A 31 -9.98 -14.79 -1.20
N GLY A 32 -9.15 -15.44 -1.99
CA GLY A 32 -9.50 -16.68 -2.67
C GLY A 32 -10.61 -16.53 -3.73
N HIS A 33 -10.76 -15.33 -4.30
CA HIS A 33 -11.77 -15.02 -5.30
C HIS A 33 -11.17 -14.77 -6.68
N SER A 34 -11.86 -15.20 -7.72
CA SER A 34 -11.48 -14.85 -9.09
C SER A 34 -11.74 -13.36 -9.38
N LYS A 35 -10.98 -12.79 -10.34
CA LYS A 35 -11.19 -11.45 -10.89
C LYS A 35 -12.66 -11.18 -11.21
N THR A 36 -13.33 -12.15 -11.87
CA THR A 36 -14.73 -12.04 -12.29
C THR A 36 -15.69 -11.98 -11.10
N GLN A 37 -15.44 -12.77 -10.06
CA GLN A 37 -16.25 -12.74 -8.83
C GLN A 37 -16.11 -11.38 -8.13
N LEU A 38 -14.88 -10.90 -7.98
CA LEU A 38 -14.61 -9.60 -7.34
C LEU A 38 -15.21 -8.45 -8.16
N PHE A 39 -15.09 -8.47 -9.48
CA PHE A 39 -15.72 -7.48 -10.36
C PHE A 39 -17.25 -7.46 -10.17
N ARG A 40 -17.92 -8.63 -10.20
CA ARG A 40 -19.38 -8.73 -10.00
C ARG A 40 -19.80 -8.22 -8.62
N ALA A 41 -19.03 -8.53 -7.57
CA ALA A 41 -19.30 -8.03 -6.23
C ALA A 41 -19.18 -6.49 -6.19
N THR A 42 -18.15 -5.92 -6.81
CA THR A 42 -17.94 -4.48 -6.90
C THR A 42 -19.10 -3.79 -7.63
N MET A 43 -19.60 -4.37 -8.72
CA MET A 43 -20.76 -3.84 -9.45
C MET A 43 -22.03 -3.85 -8.60
N LYS A 44 -22.33 -4.93 -7.88
CA LYS A 44 -23.45 -4.99 -6.95
C LYS A 44 -23.38 -3.94 -5.84
N LEU A 45 -22.18 -3.64 -5.35
CA LEU A 45 -21.96 -2.57 -4.36
C LEU A 45 -22.12 -1.19 -4.98
N ALA A 46 -21.73 -1.01 -6.24
CA ALA A 46 -21.97 0.24 -6.97
C ALA A 46 -23.46 0.50 -7.19
N ASP A 47 -24.25 -0.51 -7.53
CA ASP A 47 -25.71 -0.42 -7.67
C ASP A 47 -26.40 -0.04 -6.35
N ARG A 48 -25.78 -0.38 -5.22
CA ARG A 48 -26.24 0.01 -3.87
C ARG A 48 -25.68 1.35 -3.39
N HIS A 49 -25.01 2.09 -4.24
CA HIS A 49 -24.38 3.38 -3.93
C HIS A 49 -23.29 3.32 -2.82
N VAL A 50 -22.78 2.14 -2.48
CA VAL A 50 -21.69 1.96 -1.51
C VAL A 50 -20.33 2.21 -2.16
N VAL A 51 -20.24 2.00 -3.48
CA VAL A 51 -19.03 2.20 -4.28
C VAL A 51 -19.26 3.34 -5.27
N GLN A 52 -18.41 4.36 -5.19
CA GLN A 52 -18.36 5.43 -6.18
C GLN A 52 -17.61 4.95 -7.43
N LYS A 53 -18.19 5.23 -8.61
CA LYS A 53 -17.59 4.95 -9.91
C LYS A 53 -17.08 6.24 -10.55
N ARG A 54 -15.79 6.27 -10.93
CA ARG A 54 -15.19 7.33 -11.75
C ARG A 54 -14.39 6.69 -12.88
N ALA A 55 -14.94 6.71 -14.09
CA ALA A 55 -14.40 5.99 -15.23
C ALA A 55 -14.09 4.51 -14.86
N HIS A 56 -12.82 4.10 -14.89
CA HIS A 56 -12.39 2.76 -14.50
C HIS A 56 -12.04 2.61 -12.99
N TRP A 57 -12.09 3.71 -12.23
CA TRP A 57 -11.82 3.68 -10.79
C TRP A 57 -13.05 3.35 -9.96
N ARG A 58 -12.83 2.67 -8.84
CA ARG A 58 -13.85 2.35 -7.83
C ARG A 58 -13.32 2.69 -6.46
N ALA A 59 -14.16 3.33 -5.66
CA ALA A 59 -13.82 3.68 -4.27
C ALA A 59 -15.03 3.44 -3.36
N ILE A 60 -14.79 2.87 -2.19
CA ILE A 60 -15.83 2.71 -1.16
C ILE A 60 -15.98 4.03 -0.43
N LEU A 61 -17.22 4.46 -0.27
CA LEU A 61 -17.62 5.65 0.48
C LEU A 61 -18.72 5.28 1.49
N PRO A 62 -18.77 5.93 2.67
CA PRO A 62 -17.80 6.89 3.23
C PRO A 62 -16.45 6.24 3.62
N HIS A 63 -15.43 7.05 3.81
CA HIS A 63 -14.09 6.58 4.18
C HIS A 63 -14.07 5.76 5.50
N ALA A 64 -14.90 6.12 6.47
CA ALA A 64 -15.03 5.39 7.73
C ALA A 64 -15.46 3.92 7.51
N VAL A 65 -16.40 3.67 6.57
CA VAL A 65 -16.81 2.31 6.20
C VAL A 65 -15.64 1.56 5.55
N ALA A 66 -14.92 2.23 4.66
CA ALA A 66 -13.76 1.63 4.02
C ALA A 66 -12.67 1.23 5.03
N ASN A 67 -12.38 2.09 6.03
CA ASN A 67 -11.40 1.79 7.07
C ASN A 67 -11.84 0.59 7.93
N ARG A 68 -13.12 0.54 8.34
CA ARG A 68 -13.65 -0.59 9.11
C ARG A 68 -13.58 -1.92 8.34
N LEU A 69 -13.88 -1.90 7.04
CA LEU A 69 -13.75 -3.08 6.18
C LEU A 69 -12.28 -3.54 6.06
N VAL A 70 -11.35 -2.60 5.90
CA VAL A 70 -9.92 -2.93 5.85
C VAL A 70 -9.46 -3.50 7.18
N SER A 71 -9.86 -2.94 8.34
CA SER A 71 -9.57 -3.51 9.66
C SER A 71 -10.01 -4.97 9.75
N SER A 72 -11.25 -5.27 9.35
CA SER A 72 -11.76 -6.64 9.32
C SER A 72 -10.97 -7.58 8.40
N VAL A 73 -10.49 -7.08 7.25
CA VAL A 73 -9.63 -7.87 6.34
C VAL A 73 -8.26 -8.11 6.97
N LEU A 74 -7.66 -7.12 7.60
CA LEU A 74 -6.37 -7.27 8.30
C LEU A 74 -6.44 -8.35 9.41
N GLU A 75 -7.57 -8.48 10.08
CA GLU A 75 -7.78 -9.50 11.12
C GLU A 75 -8.04 -10.90 10.55
N SER A 76 -8.50 -11.01 9.30
CA SER A 76 -8.95 -12.28 8.69
C SER A 76 -7.96 -12.87 7.70
N VAL A 77 -6.97 -12.09 7.22
CA VAL A 77 -6.00 -12.52 6.22
C VAL A 77 -4.60 -12.58 6.83
N PRO A 78 -3.83 -13.66 6.62
CA PRO A 78 -2.46 -13.74 7.09
C PRO A 78 -1.61 -12.56 6.59
N VAL A 79 -0.83 -11.95 7.47
CA VAL A 79 0.04 -10.79 7.18
C VAL A 79 0.96 -11.08 5.99
N GLU A 80 1.52 -12.29 5.93
CA GLU A 80 2.42 -12.69 4.85
C GLU A 80 1.73 -12.70 3.48
N THR A 81 0.45 -13.08 3.43
CA THR A 81 -0.34 -13.04 2.19
C THR A 81 -0.54 -11.59 1.72
N LEU A 82 -0.83 -10.68 2.66
CA LEU A 82 -0.95 -9.26 2.36
C LEU A 82 0.38 -8.69 1.84
N ARG A 83 1.47 -8.94 2.55
CA ARG A 83 2.81 -8.48 2.17
C ARG A 83 3.19 -8.99 0.80
N THR A 84 3.16 -10.30 0.58
CA THR A 84 3.53 -10.92 -0.70
C THR A 84 2.73 -10.33 -1.86
N THR A 85 1.44 -10.05 -1.65
CA THR A 85 0.60 -9.49 -2.71
C THR A 85 0.89 -8.02 -2.96
N PHE A 86 0.96 -7.18 -1.92
CA PHE A 86 1.13 -5.74 -2.10
C PHE A 86 2.57 -5.35 -2.45
N GLU A 87 3.57 -6.07 -1.95
CA GLU A 87 4.99 -5.83 -2.21
C GLU A 87 5.45 -6.44 -3.55
N ALA A 88 4.61 -7.22 -4.23
CA ALA A 88 4.96 -7.85 -5.50
C ALA A 88 5.36 -6.82 -6.57
N PRO A 89 6.37 -7.11 -7.40
CA PRO A 89 6.75 -6.28 -8.53
C PRO A 89 5.54 -5.99 -9.44
N GLY A 90 5.34 -4.71 -9.78
CA GLY A 90 4.19 -4.27 -10.58
C GLY A 90 2.96 -3.82 -9.77
N ASN A 91 2.93 -4.06 -8.46
CA ASN A 91 1.83 -3.64 -7.59
C ASN A 91 2.09 -2.31 -6.84
N SER A 92 3.07 -1.51 -7.27
CA SER A 92 3.49 -0.28 -6.58
C SER A 92 2.32 0.70 -6.29
N ARG A 93 1.34 0.79 -7.19
CA ARG A 93 0.15 1.61 -6.97
C ARG A 93 -0.77 1.02 -5.89
N LEU A 94 -0.93 -0.31 -5.85
CA LEU A 94 -1.68 -0.98 -4.79
C LEU A 94 -0.97 -0.84 -3.45
N LEU A 95 0.35 -1.02 -3.42
CA LEU A 95 1.18 -0.81 -2.23
C LEU A 95 1.01 0.61 -1.68
N MET A 96 1.08 1.63 -2.55
CA MET A 96 0.85 3.02 -2.17
C MET A 96 -0.54 3.25 -1.57
N SER A 97 -1.59 2.68 -2.19
CA SER A 97 -2.96 2.78 -1.70
C SER A 97 -3.16 2.04 -0.38
N PHE A 98 -2.48 0.92 -0.20
CA PHE A 98 -2.49 0.13 1.02
C PHE A 98 -1.77 0.88 2.15
N ALA A 99 -0.58 1.41 1.90
CA ALA A 99 0.17 2.24 2.86
C ALA A 99 -0.66 3.43 3.35
N HIS A 100 -1.32 4.15 2.43
CA HIS A 100 -2.21 5.24 2.81
C HIS A 100 -3.35 4.78 3.74
N ARG A 101 -3.86 3.56 3.56
CA ARG A 101 -4.88 2.99 4.45
C ARG A 101 -4.32 2.58 5.80
N LEU A 102 -3.16 1.93 5.82
CA LEU A 102 -2.48 1.59 7.08
C LEU A 102 -2.21 2.84 7.92
N GLY A 103 -1.78 3.94 7.30
CA GLY A 103 -1.55 5.22 7.97
C GLY A 103 -2.77 5.80 8.69
N LEU A 104 -4.00 5.38 8.33
CA LEU A 104 -5.24 5.75 9.02
C LEU A 104 -5.61 4.79 10.16
N MET A 105 -4.76 3.79 10.45
CA MET A 105 -5.02 2.69 11.40
C MET A 105 -3.90 2.57 12.43
N HIS A 106 -3.43 3.69 12.97
CA HIS A 106 -2.32 3.75 13.92
C HIS A 106 -2.53 2.92 15.21
N ASP A 107 -3.79 2.69 15.61
CA ASP A 107 -4.11 1.88 16.78
C ASP A 107 -4.32 0.38 16.46
N HIS A 108 -4.16 -0.04 15.20
CA HIS A 108 -4.42 -1.42 14.78
C HIS A 108 -3.15 -2.26 14.85
N SER A 109 -3.15 -3.33 15.66
CA SER A 109 -1.95 -4.16 15.91
C SER A 109 -1.35 -4.76 14.63
N VAL A 110 -2.19 -5.31 13.75
CA VAL A 110 -1.73 -5.90 12.47
C VAL A 110 -1.18 -4.84 11.51
N ALA A 111 -1.76 -3.63 11.50
CA ALA A 111 -1.21 -2.53 10.71
C ALA A 111 0.19 -2.14 11.19
N ARG A 112 0.37 -2.08 12.51
CA ARG A 112 1.67 -1.84 13.14
C ARG A 112 2.67 -2.94 12.79
N GLU A 113 2.31 -4.21 12.92
CA GLU A 113 3.16 -5.35 12.56
C GLU A 113 3.66 -5.27 11.11
N ILE A 114 2.77 -4.94 10.17
CA ILE A 114 3.15 -4.77 8.76
C ILE A 114 4.15 -3.63 8.59
N VAL A 115 3.88 -2.46 9.19
CA VAL A 115 4.76 -1.28 9.07
C VAL A 115 6.11 -1.54 9.75
N GLU A 116 6.14 -2.18 10.92
CA GLU A 116 7.37 -2.59 11.58
C GLU A 116 8.19 -3.52 10.68
N SER A 117 7.54 -4.48 10.01
CA SER A 117 8.23 -5.36 9.07
C SER A 117 8.81 -4.61 7.85
N TRP A 118 8.15 -3.55 7.39
CA TRP A 118 8.67 -2.71 6.29
C TRP A 118 9.90 -1.91 6.71
N LEU A 119 9.98 -1.51 7.97
CA LEU A 119 11.12 -0.76 8.54
C LEU A 119 12.32 -1.67 8.86
N GLN A 120 12.18 -3.00 8.87
CA GLN A 120 13.30 -3.92 9.08
C GLN A 120 14.30 -3.89 7.91
N PRO A 121 15.57 -4.22 8.14
CA PRO A 121 16.55 -4.36 7.07
C PRO A 121 16.04 -5.32 5.97
N GLY A 122 16.04 -4.86 4.72
CA GLY A 122 15.50 -5.61 3.58
C GLY A 122 13.99 -5.45 3.35
N GLY A 123 13.26 -4.76 4.22
CA GLY A 123 11.87 -4.38 3.99
C GLY A 123 11.72 -3.20 3.01
N VAL A 124 10.49 -2.88 2.66
CA VAL A 124 10.14 -1.79 1.71
C VAL A 124 10.72 -0.43 2.11
N LEU A 125 10.83 -0.17 3.41
CA LEU A 125 11.35 1.06 4.02
C LEU A 125 12.64 0.81 4.81
N GLY A 126 13.30 -0.33 4.58
CA GLY A 126 14.45 -0.79 5.36
C GLY A 126 15.72 0.05 5.22
N SER A 127 15.82 0.95 4.23
CA SER A 127 16.91 1.90 4.08
C SER A 127 16.33 3.29 3.80
N ILE A 128 16.12 4.07 4.86
CA ILE A 128 15.45 5.39 4.80
C ILE A 128 16.27 6.38 3.96
N SER A 129 17.58 6.35 4.10
CA SER A 129 18.49 7.25 3.37
C SER A 129 18.51 7.04 1.85
N SER A 130 18.08 5.87 1.37
CA SER A 130 18.08 5.50 -0.05
C SER A 130 16.68 5.40 -0.67
N LEU A 131 15.63 5.84 0.04
CA LEU A 131 14.26 5.81 -0.47
C LEU A 131 14.11 6.70 -1.72
N ASP A 132 13.47 6.13 -2.73
CA ASP A 132 12.98 6.91 -3.88
C ASP A 132 11.74 7.75 -3.51
N GLU A 133 11.18 8.47 -4.48
CA GLU A 133 9.96 9.28 -4.28
C GLU A 133 8.78 8.44 -3.77
N ASN A 134 8.60 7.22 -4.28
CA ASN A 134 7.51 6.34 -3.86
C ASN A 134 7.73 5.83 -2.43
N GLY A 135 8.93 5.41 -2.08
CA GLY A 135 9.31 5.00 -0.73
C GLY A 135 9.12 6.13 0.28
N SER A 136 9.57 7.34 -0.06
CA SER A 136 9.39 8.54 0.79
C SER A 136 7.91 8.86 1.00
N ARG A 137 7.08 8.70 -0.03
CA ARG A 137 5.63 8.89 0.07
C ARG A 137 4.97 7.81 0.92
N ILE A 138 5.37 6.54 0.77
CA ILE A 138 4.91 5.46 1.64
C ILE A 138 5.26 5.77 3.09
N LEU A 139 6.51 6.14 3.36
CA LEU A 139 6.97 6.50 4.70
C LEU A 139 6.14 7.64 5.30
N SER A 140 5.81 8.67 4.52
CA SER A 140 4.98 9.79 4.97
C SER A 140 3.57 9.35 5.39
N TYR A 141 3.02 8.30 4.80
CA TYR A 141 1.71 7.76 5.18
C TYR A 141 1.78 6.92 6.45
N VAL A 142 2.81 6.09 6.61
CA VAL A 142 2.84 5.06 7.66
C VAL A 142 3.68 5.45 8.88
N GLY A 143 4.41 6.54 8.84
CA GLY A 143 5.32 6.95 9.92
C GLY A 143 4.67 7.09 11.29
N SER A 144 3.39 7.46 11.35
CA SER A 144 2.61 7.56 12.59
C SER A 144 2.11 6.21 13.14
N VAL A 145 2.22 5.12 12.36
CA VAL A 145 1.73 3.78 12.76
C VAL A 145 2.70 3.08 13.69
N ALA A 146 4.01 3.22 13.45
CA ALA A 146 5.07 2.63 14.25
C ALA A 146 6.18 3.69 14.52
N PRO A 147 5.89 4.76 15.27
CA PRO A 147 6.80 5.88 15.43
C PRO A 147 8.08 5.49 16.14
N ASP A 148 8.02 4.65 17.16
CA ASP A 148 9.19 4.22 17.91
C ASP A 148 10.16 3.44 17.02
N THR A 149 9.65 2.45 16.28
CA THR A 149 10.45 1.66 15.33
C THR A 149 11.04 2.53 14.22
N LEU A 150 10.31 3.54 13.76
CA LEU A 150 10.82 4.49 12.77
C LEU A 150 11.96 5.34 13.33
N LEU A 151 11.84 5.84 14.57
CA LEU A 151 12.90 6.61 15.22
C LEU A 151 14.15 5.77 15.43
N ASP A 152 14.00 4.55 15.95
CA ASP A 152 15.12 3.61 16.12
C ASP A 152 15.84 3.33 14.79
N ARG A 153 15.08 3.22 13.71
CA ARG A 153 15.64 2.99 12.38
C ARG A 153 16.41 4.21 11.87
N ILE A 154 15.85 5.41 12.04
CA ILE A 154 16.52 6.66 11.69
C ILE A 154 17.82 6.82 12.48
N GLU A 155 17.79 6.62 13.79
CA GLU A 155 18.98 6.69 14.63
C GLU A 155 20.06 5.71 14.20
N THR A 156 19.67 4.47 13.92
CA THR A 156 20.58 3.44 13.43
C THR A 156 21.27 3.87 12.13
N GLU A 157 20.51 4.37 11.15
CA GLU A 157 21.08 4.84 9.87
C GLU A 157 21.94 6.09 10.02
N LEU A 158 21.57 7.01 10.88
CA LEU A 158 22.39 8.20 11.16
C LEU A 158 23.76 7.82 11.72
N VAL A 159 23.79 6.87 12.66
CA VAL A 159 25.05 6.37 13.24
C VAL A 159 25.88 5.64 12.18
N GLN A 160 25.28 4.77 11.37
CA GLN A 160 25.96 3.99 10.34
C GLN A 160 26.55 4.88 9.22
N ASN A 161 25.85 5.93 8.83
CA ASN A 161 26.24 6.82 7.74
C ASN A 161 26.97 8.09 8.20
N ASN A 162 27.45 8.14 9.44
CA ASN A 162 28.14 9.30 10.00
C ASN A 162 27.39 10.64 9.74
N PHE A 163 26.07 10.62 9.83
CA PHE A 163 25.18 11.76 9.57
C PHE A 163 25.13 12.26 8.11
N GLN A 164 25.81 11.62 7.16
CA GLN A 164 25.84 12.07 5.75
C GLN A 164 24.46 12.10 5.10
N CYS A 165 23.52 11.25 5.55
CA CYS A 165 22.17 11.21 5.02
C CYS A 165 21.37 12.51 5.25
N LEU A 166 21.71 13.31 6.25
CA LEU A 166 21.05 14.59 6.53
C LEU A 166 21.46 15.71 5.56
N GLU A 167 22.60 15.57 4.89
CA GLU A 167 23.15 16.56 3.96
C GLU A 167 22.63 16.38 2.53
N SER A 168 22.06 15.22 2.21
CA SER A 168 21.53 14.93 0.88
C SER A 168 20.32 15.79 0.55
N ARG A 169 20.30 16.37 -0.67
CA ARG A 169 19.15 17.16 -1.17
C ARG A 169 17.86 16.34 -1.30
N HIS A 170 17.95 15.01 -1.37
CA HIS A 170 16.83 14.08 -1.51
C HIS A 170 16.50 13.36 -0.20
N ASN A 171 16.95 13.89 0.93
CA ASN A 171 16.68 13.26 2.22
C ASN A 171 15.19 13.29 2.54
N PRO A 172 14.52 12.13 2.71
CA PRO A 172 13.09 12.04 3.02
C PRO A 172 12.73 12.63 4.39
N LEU A 173 13.72 12.90 5.24
CA LEU A 173 13.54 13.54 6.55
C LEU A 173 13.49 15.08 6.48
N ARG A 174 13.73 15.68 5.30
CA ARG A 174 13.49 17.10 5.06
C ARG A 174 12.03 17.31 4.67
N VAL A 175 11.20 17.57 5.63
CA VAL A 175 9.83 18.07 5.46
C VAL A 175 9.83 19.57 5.47
#